data_88e274af406147b426e14da704404f4b
#
_entry.id   88e274af406147b426e14da704404f4b
#
_cell.length_a   1.000
_cell.length_b   1.000
_cell.length_c   1.000
_cell.angle_alpha   90.00
_cell.angle_beta   90.00
_cell.angle_gamma   90.00
#
_symmetry.space_group_name_H-M   'P 1'
#
loop_
_entity.id
_entity.type
_entity.pdbx_description
1 polymer ?
#
loop_
_entity_poly.entity_id
_entity_poly.type
_entity_poly.pdbx_seq_one_letter_code
_entity_poly.pdbx_strand_id
1 'polypeptide(L)'
;MAEDHGLLDREKHWPAVVRAWGGLLTRIKPDGYVGYVQPIGASPDKLSPDSRQDYGTGAFLLAGSEIIRALGGAAKTDQAALLAAAEKLIAEDKTPRAYARLVPERKDDLAWENDKVAFRVYGPALRSGAEDSGIDVWCKRVSYPILDKWYDQDRLQKISYHKDNGEGYDGYHVGNTRGCGGLGLWMDGKLVTSDTYIAAEIIWTRPDVAEFKTVYEYPVKVEGKTVYENRLTRLRLGERLFEVETFFSETAGRGAKPFEKFPHEVAIGLVTQNQGAEVNFLRELGAVTVYEQMDGKGLGTAVLLPPDLFLNTVELPAEDKAGKNAQALVITRPDADGRVKYRAGFAWSGDGEITTADEGLEYLRKQAAR
;
A
#
# COMPACT_ATOMS: atom_id res chain seq x y z
N MET A 1 -11.93 32.62 -2.14
CA MET A 1 -12.59 33.29 -3.30
C MET A 1 -13.90 32.60 -3.71
N ALA A 2 -13.92 31.36 -4.24
CA ALA A 2 -15.19 30.74 -4.67
C ALA A 2 -16.15 30.44 -3.50
N GLU A 3 -15.62 30.07 -2.35
CA GLU A 3 -16.37 29.87 -1.09
C GLU A 3 -16.91 31.22 -0.55
N ASP A 4 -16.12 32.29 -0.59
CA ASP A 4 -16.49 33.62 -0.09
C ASP A 4 -17.64 34.25 -0.91
N HIS A 5 -17.81 33.78 -2.15
CA HIS A 5 -18.89 34.20 -3.06
C HIS A 5 -20.07 33.21 -3.10
N GLY A 6 -20.08 32.18 -2.22
CA GLY A 6 -21.15 31.18 -2.16
C GLY A 6 -21.18 30.24 -3.39
N LEU A 7 -20.13 30.18 -4.18
CA LEU A 7 -20.04 29.32 -5.36
C LEU A 7 -19.64 27.88 -5.03
N LEU A 8 -19.02 27.65 -3.88
CA LEU A 8 -18.61 26.33 -3.38
C LEU A 8 -19.03 26.16 -1.93
N ASP A 9 -19.52 24.98 -1.61
CA ASP A 9 -19.81 24.57 -0.25
C ASP A 9 -18.50 24.32 0.52
N ARG A 10 -18.27 25.14 1.55
CA ARG A 10 -17.05 25.08 2.36
C ARG A 10 -16.89 23.73 3.07
N GLU A 11 -17.93 23.19 3.68
CA GLU A 11 -17.87 21.93 4.41
C GLU A 11 -17.44 20.77 3.50
N LYS A 12 -17.94 20.80 2.27
CA LYS A 12 -17.60 19.80 1.25
C LYS A 12 -16.18 19.92 0.69
N HIS A 13 -15.70 21.15 0.46
CA HIS A 13 -14.45 21.38 -0.28
C HIS A 13 -13.24 21.66 0.61
N TRP A 14 -13.46 22.19 1.84
CA TRP A 14 -12.41 22.53 2.76
C TRP A 14 -11.45 21.38 3.09
N PRO A 15 -11.89 20.12 3.32
CA PRO A 15 -10.98 19.00 3.53
C PRO A 15 -9.99 18.76 2.37
N ALA A 16 -10.43 18.98 1.14
CA ALA A 16 -9.55 18.85 -0.03
C ALA A 16 -8.51 19.97 -0.09
N VAL A 17 -8.91 21.20 0.25
CA VAL A 17 -8.00 22.35 0.33
C VAL A 17 -6.93 22.13 1.39
N VAL A 18 -7.32 21.66 2.58
CA VAL A 18 -6.41 21.36 3.69
C VAL A 18 -5.39 20.28 3.30
N ARG A 19 -5.84 19.19 2.68
CA ARG A 19 -4.94 18.13 2.21
C ARG A 19 -3.95 18.63 1.16
N ALA A 20 -4.43 19.39 0.17
CA ALA A 20 -3.57 19.96 -0.86
C ALA A 20 -2.53 20.91 -0.26
N TRP A 21 -2.94 21.75 0.69
CA TRP A 21 -2.05 22.65 1.39
C TRP A 21 -0.99 21.90 2.20
N GLY A 22 -1.38 20.86 2.96
CA GLY A 22 -0.45 20.00 3.68
C GLY A 22 0.58 19.35 2.76
N GLY A 23 0.15 18.82 1.63
CA GLY A 23 1.06 18.28 0.62
C GLY A 23 2.07 19.30 0.08
N LEU A 24 1.67 20.55 -0.09
CA LEU A 24 2.56 21.64 -0.49
C LEU A 24 3.59 21.97 0.61
N LEU A 25 3.16 22.03 1.86
CA LEU A 25 4.04 22.34 3.00
C LEU A 25 5.19 21.34 3.12
N THR A 26 4.98 20.07 2.84
CA THR A 26 6.03 19.04 2.86
C THR A 26 7.07 19.20 1.75
N ARG A 27 6.84 20.09 0.78
CA ARG A 27 7.74 20.36 -0.34
C ARG A 27 8.56 21.63 -0.19
N ILE A 28 8.38 22.34 0.92
CA ILE A 28 9.19 23.53 1.23
C ILE A 28 10.56 23.07 1.73
N LYS A 29 11.60 23.59 1.10
CA LYS A 29 12.99 23.35 1.50
C LYS A 29 13.42 24.33 2.62
N PRO A 30 14.50 24.03 3.35
CA PRO A 30 15.01 24.91 4.40
C PRO A 30 15.34 26.35 3.93
N ASP A 31 15.61 26.52 2.63
CA ASP A 31 15.86 27.83 2.00
C ASP A 31 14.58 28.58 1.58
N GLY A 32 13.38 28.00 1.89
CA GLY A 32 12.08 28.58 1.61
C GLY A 32 11.55 28.36 0.21
N TYR A 33 12.27 27.66 -0.67
CA TYR A 33 11.77 27.31 -2.00
C TYR A 33 10.87 26.06 -1.94
N VAL A 34 9.88 26.04 -2.86
CA VAL A 34 9.05 24.83 -3.10
C VAL A 34 9.77 23.93 -4.09
N GLY A 35 10.10 22.70 -3.65
CA GLY A 35 10.68 21.66 -4.49
C GLY A 35 9.63 20.90 -5.32
N TYR A 36 10.09 20.00 -6.18
CA TYR A 36 9.25 19.17 -7.05
C TYR A 36 8.36 19.97 -8.02
N VAL A 37 8.78 21.18 -8.40
CA VAL A 37 8.04 22.01 -9.36
C VAL A 37 8.44 21.62 -10.77
N GLN A 38 7.44 21.24 -11.58
CA GLN A 38 7.61 20.85 -12.98
C GLN A 38 8.11 22.05 -13.80
N PRO A 39 9.23 21.94 -14.55
CA PRO A 39 9.61 22.92 -15.53
C PRO A 39 8.56 23.07 -16.66
N ILE A 40 8.48 24.24 -17.24
CA ILE A 40 7.63 24.45 -18.44
C ILE A 40 8.24 23.63 -19.59
N GLY A 41 7.48 22.69 -20.14
CA GLY A 41 7.94 21.81 -21.22
C GLY A 41 6.80 21.03 -21.84
N ALA A 42 7.09 20.37 -22.96
CA ALA A 42 6.13 19.57 -23.72
C ALA A 42 5.84 18.20 -23.07
N SER A 43 6.69 17.72 -22.18
CA SER A 43 6.57 16.43 -21.51
C SER A 43 6.88 16.56 -20.03
N PRO A 44 6.25 15.78 -19.15
CA PRO A 44 6.63 15.73 -17.75
C PRO A 44 8.06 15.21 -17.59
N ASP A 45 8.90 15.95 -16.87
CA ASP A 45 10.24 15.52 -16.51
C ASP A 45 10.25 14.76 -15.19
N LYS A 46 11.36 14.05 -14.93
CA LYS A 46 11.60 13.49 -13.60
C LYS A 46 11.82 14.62 -12.61
N LEU A 47 10.93 14.72 -11.63
CA LEU A 47 11.03 15.72 -10.57
C LEU A 47 11.89 15.20 -9.42
N SER A 48 12.64 16.11 -8.81
CA SER A 48 13.42 15.88 -7.60
C SER A 48 13.10 16.95 -6.56
N PRO A 49 13.54 16.76 -5.31
CA PRO A 49 13.44 17.83 -4.30
C PRO A 49 14.08 19.16 -4.75
N ASP A 50 15.04 19.11 -5.67
CA ASP A 50 15.75 20.28 -6.19
C ASP A 50 15.14 20.87 -7.46
N SER A 51 14.14 20.22 -8.05
CA SER A 51 13.37 20.76 -9.18
C SER A 51 12.53 21.94 -8.68
N ARG A 52 12.92 23.16 -9.04
CA ARG A 52 12.30 24.40 -8.59
C ARG A 52 12.12 25.38 -9.73
N GLN A 53 11.04 26.14 -9.65
CA GLN A 53 10.71 27.22 -10.57
C GLN A 53 10.07 28.37 -9.78
N ASP A 54 10.32 29.59 -10.17
CA ASP A 54 9.82 30.78 -9.44
C ASP A 54 8.30 30.84 -9.40
N TYR A 55 7.62 30.41 -10.49
CA TYR A 55 6.15 30.36 -10.51
C TYR A 55 5.57 29.35 -9.52
N GLY A 56 6.29 28.27 -9.19
CA GLY A 56 5.86 27.30 -8.17
C GLY A 56 5.86 27.95 -6.78
N THR A 57 6.92 28.67 -6.44
CA THR A 57 7.01 29.43 -5.20
C THR A 57 5.97 30.56 -5.17
N GLY A 58 5.77 31.27 -6.29
CA GLY A 58 4.75 32.30 -6.40
C GLY A 58 3.32 31.79 -6.21
N ALA A 59 2.98 30.64 -6.83
CA ALA A 59 1.71 29.98 -6.65
C ALA A 59 1.48 29.52 -5.20
N PHE A 60 2.54 28.99 -4.55
CA PHE A 60 2.49 28.64 -3.13
C PHE A 60 2.22 29.84 -2.22
N LEU A 61 2.87 30.97 -2.43
CA LEU A 61 2.64 32.20 -1.66
C LEU A 61 1.22 32.74 -1.84
N LEU A 62 0.68 32.69 -3.07
CA LEU A 62 -0.71 33.05 -3.35
C LEU A 62 -1.69 32.13 -2.64
N ALA A 63 -1.50 30.81 -2.73
CA ALA A 63 -2.33 29.84 -2.03
C ALA A 63 -2.26 30.06 -0.50
N GLY A 64 -1.08 30.30 0.04
CA GLY A 64 -0.86 30.60 1.47
C GLY A 64 -1.63 31.84 1.93
N SER A 65 -1.64 32.90 1.14
CA SER A 65 -2.40 34.11 1.46
C SER A 65 -3.90 33.86 1.51
N GLU A 66 -4.42 32.99 0.64
CA GLU A 66 -5.84 32.61 0.65
C GLU A 66 -6.19 31.71 1.85
N ILE A 67 -5.30 30.78 2.21
CA ILE A 67 -5.47 29.95 3.43
C ILE A 67 -5.50 30.83 4.68
N ILE A 68 -4.57 31.81 4.81
CA ILE A 68 -4.54 32.75 5.92
C ILE A 68 -5.88 33.52 6.00
N ARG A 69 -6.37 34.01 4.87
CA ARG A 69 -7.65 34.74 4.81
C ARG A 69 -8.82 33.84 5.22
N ALA A 70 -8.87 32.61 4.73
CA ALA A 70 -9.91 31.64 5.06
C ALA A 70 -9.91 31.22 6.54
N LEU A 71 -8.75 31.31 7.22
CA LEU A 71 -8.60 31.05 8.66
C LEU A 71 -8.88 32.28 9.55
N GLY A 72 -9.34 33.40 8.98
CA GLY A 72 -9.78 34.58 9.74
C GLY A 72 -8.78 35.75 9.76
N GLY A 73 -7.77 35.73 8.87
CA GLY A 73 -6.95 36.90 8.57
C GLY A 73 -6.12 37.45 9.74
N ALA A 74 -5.04 36.79 10.13
CA ALA A 74 -4.08 37.41 11.04
C ALA A 74 -3.08 38.26 10.23
N ALA A 75 -3.02 39.55 10.50
CA ALA A 75 -2.22 40.53 9.77
C ALA A 75 -0.69 40.36 9.88
N LYS A 76 -0.20 39.38 10.62
CA LYS A 76 1.20 38.95 10.73
C LYS A 76 1.25 37.48 11.06
N THR A 77 1.04 36.62 10.07
CA THR A 77 1.17 35.18 10.31
C THR A 77 2.61 34.79 10.05
N ASP A 78 3.31 34.44 11.11
CA ASP A 78 4.60 33.77 11.08
C ASP A 78 4.46 32.45 10.30
N GLN A 79 5.41 32.13 9.47
CA GLN A 79 5.47 30.89 8.70
C GLN A 79 5.33 29.65 9.61
N ALA A 80 5.89 29.71 10.83
CA ALA A 80 5.76 28.67 11.85
C ALA A 80 4.30 28.52 12.34
N ALA A 81 3.56 29.62 12.51
CA ALA A 81 2.15 29.57 12.91
C ALA A 81 1.25 29.02 11.79
N LEU A 82 1.57 29.30 10.53
CA LEU A 82 0.89 28.71 9.37
C LEU A 82 1.12 27.21 9.26
N LEU A 83 2.37 26.78 9.43
CA LEU A 83 2.75 25.37 9.50
C LEU A 83 2.00 24.67 10.61
N ALA A 84 2.03 25.19 11.84
CA ALA A 84 1.34 24.61 12.98
C ALA A 84 -0.19 24.53 12.78
N ALA A 85 -0.79 25.56 12.17
CA ALA A 85 -2.21 25.55 11.85
C ALA A 85 -2.55 24.51 10.77
N ALA A 86 -1.71 24.36 9.76
CA ALA A 86 -1.90 23.35 8.71
C ALA A 86 -1.67 21.94 9.25
N GLU A 87 -0.65 21.70 10.04
CA GLU A 87 -0.39 20.43 10.73
C GLU A 87 -1.57 20.04 11.62
N LYS A 88 -2.12 21.01 12.36
CA LYS A 88 -3.33 20.79 13.17
C LYS A 88 -4.52 20.38 12.30
N LEU A 89 -4.77 21.08 11.21
CA LEU A 89 -5.89 20.77 10.29
C LEU A 89 -5.70 19.39 9.63
N ILE A 90 -4.48 19.01 9.28
CA ILE A 90 -4.14 17.69 8.74
C ILE A 90 -4.37 16.62 9.82
N ALA A 91 -3.92 16.86 11.05
CA ALA A 91 -4.09 15.93 12.17
C ALA A 91 -5.57 15.76 12.57
N GLU A 92 -6.39 16.78 12.34
CA GLU A 92 -7.84 16.77 12.59
C GLU A 92 -8.66 16.20 11.43
N ASP A 93 -8.08 16.02 10.23
CA ASP A 93 -8.78 15.46 9.07
C ASP A 93 -8.99 13.94 9.24
N LYS A 94 -10.16 13.60 9.72
CA LYS A 94 -10.61 12.20 9.90
C LYS A 94 -11.47 11.70 8.72
N THR A 95 -11.41 12.33 7.57
CA THR A 95 -12.17 11.93 6.39
C THR A 95 -11.66 10.57 5.87
N PRO A 96 -12.52 9.55 5.81
CA PRO A 96 -12.17 8.26 5.22
C PRO A 96 -11.78 8.42 3.75
N ARG A 97 -10.68 7.82 3.34
CA ARG A 97 -10.23 7.80 1.95
C ARG A 97 -9.27 6.68 1.67
N ALA A 98 -9.17 6.29 0.40
CA ALA A 98 -8.06 5.47 -0.08
C ALA A 98 -6.82 6.35 -0.25
N TYR A 99 -5.65 5.81 0.09
CA TYR A 99 -4.39 6.54 0.06
C TYR A 99 -3.23 5.60 -0.23
N ALA A 100 -2.24 6.07 -0.99
CA ALA A 100 -0.97 5.37 -1.19
C ALA A 100 0.15 6.39 -1.32
N ARG A 101 1.33 6.05 -0.80
CA ARG A 101 2.52 6.87 -0.95
C ARG A 101 3.81 6.07 -0.92
N LEU A 102 4.86 6.65 -1.49
CA LEU A 102 6.24 6.25 -1.22
C LEU A 102 6.68 6.83 0.14
N VAL A 103 7.49 6.08 0.85
CA VAL A 103 7.96 6.38 2.21
C VAL A 103 9.50 6.45 2.23
N PRO A 104 10.10 7.49 1.63
CA PRO A 104 11.56 7.61 1.56
C PRO A 104 12.21 7.72 2.94
N GLU A 105 11.48 8.22 3.93
CA GLU A 105 11.95 8.34 5.31
C GLU A 105 12.07 7.00 6.05
N ARG A 106 11.44 5.91 5.52
CA ARG A 106 11.59 4.55 6.04
C ARG A 106 12.00 3.61 4.89
N LYS A 107 13.28 3.67 4.50
CA LYS A 107 13.91 2.72 3.58
C LYS A 107 13.23 2.61 2.21
N ASP A 108 12.65 3.70 1.74
CA ASP A 108 11.92 3.78 0.46
C ASP A 108 10.74 2.80 0.35
N ASP A 109 10.06 2.48 1.43
CA ASP A 109 8.86 1.65 1.40
C ASP A 109 7.77 2.26 0.51
N LEU A 110 6.80 1.45 0.10
CA LEU A 110 5.54 1.89 -0.44
C LEU A 110 4.43 1.37 0.47
N ALA A 111 3.59 2.27 0.95
CA ALA A 111 2.47 1.94 1.84
C ALA A 111 1.15 2.44 1.24
N TRP A 112 0.07 1.69 1.50
CA TRP A 112 -1.27 2.04 1.03
C TRP A 112 -2.33 1.62 2.04
N GLU A 113 -3.43 2.35 2.06
CA GLU A 113 -4.53 2.14 2.99
C GLU A 113 -5.87 2.61 2.44
N ASN A 114 -6.93 2.22 3.11
CA ASN A 114 -8.25 2.83 2.99
C ASN A 114 -8.89 2.99 4.38
N ASP A 115 -10.22 3.07 4.44
CA ASP A 115 -10.96 3.18 5.70
C ASP A 115 -10.99 1.89 6.54
N LYS A 116 -10.52 0.74 6.03
CA LYS A 116 -10.58 -0.57 6.68
C LYS A 116 -9.22 -1.17 6.99
N VAL A 117 -8.28 -1.06 6.06
CA VAL A 117 -7.02 -1.81 6.04
C VAL A 117 -5.85 -0.93 5.65
N ALA A 118 -4.64 -1.32 6.06
CA ALA A 118 -3.42 -0.70 5.60
C ALA A 118 -2.35 -1.77 5.34
N PHE A 119 -1.45 -1.50 4.40
CA PHE A 119 -0.43 -2.42 3.92
C PHE A 119 0.87 -1.70 3.60
N ARG A 120 1.95 -2.49 3.50
CA ARG A 120 3.27 -2.01 3.11
C ARG A 120 3.99 -3.05 2.24
N VAL A 121 4.78 -2.58 1.29
CA VAL A 121 5.85 -3.35 0.64
C VAL A 121 7.19 -2.65 0.84
N TYR A 122 8.24 -3.45 0.91
CA TYR A 122 9.58 -3.02 1.30
C TYR A 122 10.34 -2.39 0.14
N GLY A 123 11.00 -1.27 0.44
CA GLY A 123 11.70 -0.47 -0.53
C GLY A 123 13.13 -0.90 -0.85
N PRO A 124 13.72 -0.33 -1.92
CA PRO A 124 15.04 -0.70 -2.42
C PRO A 124 16.17 -0.56 -1.41
N ALA A 125 16.04 0.30 -0.40
CA ALA A 125 17.04 0.46 0.65
C ALA A 125 17.10 -0.73 1.64
N LEU A 126 16.15 -1.67 1.57
CA LEU A 126 16.14 -2.93 2.32
C LEU A 126 16.65 -4.12 1.50
N ARG A 127 17.04 -3.91 0.24
CA ARG A 127 17.50 -4.97 -0.66
C ARG A 127 18.63 -5.80 -0.04
N SER A 128 18.55 -7.11 -0.25
CA SER A 128 19.44 -8.12 0.34
C SER A 128 19.40 -8.16 1.88
N GLY A 129 18.33 -7.65 2.48
CA GLY A 129 18.06 -7.72 3.91
C GLY A 129 17.24 -8.96 4.30
N ALA A 130 16.60 -8.87 5.47
CA ALA A 130 15.71 -9.92 5.97
C ALA A 130 14.29 -9.87 5.36
N GLU A 131 13.93 -8.75 4.74
CA GLU A 131 12.62 -8.49 4.14
C GLU A 131 12.78 -8.37 2.62
N ASP A 132 11.89 -9.00 1.86
CA ASP A 132 11.94 -9.02 0.40
C ASP A 132 10.64 -8.50 -0.25
N SER A 133 9.98 -9.26 -1.12
CA SER A 133 8.77 -8.86 -1.86
C SER A 133 7.45 -9.30 -1.21
N GLY A 134 7.46 -9.70 0.05
CA GLY A 134 6.25 -9.98 0.82
C GLY A 134 5.43 -8.72 1.12
N ILE A 135 4.14 -8.90 1.42
CA ILE A 135 3.22 -7.79 1.73
C ILE A 135 2.90 -7.79 3.22
N ASP A 136 3.15 -6.67 3.85
CA ASP A 136 2.93 -6.43 5.26
C ASP A 136 1.51 -5.92 5.54
N VAL A 137 1.01 -6.18 6.76
CA VAL A 137 -0.34 -5.85 7.24
C VAL A 137 -0.26 -4.92 8.43
N TRP A 138 -0.92 -3.78 8.35
CA TRP A 138 -1.06 -2.82 9.44
C TRP A 138 -2.51 -2.80 9.92
N CYS A 139 -2.74 -3.37 11.10
CA CYS A 139 -4.05 -3.44 11.72
C CYS A 139 -4.52 -2.07 12.20
N LYS A 140 -5.60 -1.56 11.67
CA LYS A 140 -6.19 -0.27 12.07
C LYS A 140 -7.65 -0.43 12.48
N ARG A 141 -8.12 0.40 13.43
CA ARG A 141 -9.51 0.45 13.89
C ARG A 141 -10.18 1.80 13.65
N VAL A 142 -9.52 2.67 12.92
CA VAL A 142 -10.02 4.00 12.57
C VAL A 142 -10.21 4.10 11.07
N SER A 143 -11.24 4.82 10.63
CA SER A 143 -11.58 4.94 9.21
C SER A 143 -10.75 5.98 8.45
N TYR A 144 -10.10 6.90 9.17
CA TYR A 144 -9.22 7.90 8.54
C TYR A 144 -7.82 7.36 8.28
N PRO A 145 -7.04 7.98 7.37
CA PRO A 145 -5.67 7.59 7.08
C PRO A 145 -4.75 7.69 8.29
N ILE A 146 -3.88 6.67 8.43
CA ILE A 146 -2.93 6.56 9.55
C ILE A 146 -1.47 6.59 9.09
N LEU A 147 -1.18 6.34 7.83
CA LEU A 147 0.20 6.14 7.36
C LEU A 147 1.11 7.31 7.68
N ASP A 148 0.74 8.54 7.29
CA ASP A 148 1.58 9.72 7.55
C ASP A 148 1.78 9.92 9.05
N LYS A 149 0.70 9.81 9.81
CA LYS A 149 0.72 9.99 11.26
C LYS A 149 1.61 8.97 11.96
N TRP A 150 1.47 7.68 11.63
CA TRP A 150 2.20 6.62 12.31
C TRP A 150 3.70 6.66 11.98
N TYR A 151 4.07 6.91 10.72
CA TYR A 151 5.47 7.10 10.35
C TYR A 151 6.09 8.34 11.03
N ASP A 152 5.37 9.45 11.09
CA ASP A 152 5.84 10.66 11.76
C ASP A 152 5.94 10.50 13.28
N GLN A 153 4.98 9.82 13.90
CA GLN A 153 5.04 9.51 15.33
C GLN A 153 6.25 8.65 15.69
N ASP A 154 6.51 7.60 14.92
CA ASP A 154 7.69 6.75 15.14
C ASP A 154 9.00 7.53 14.94
N ARG A 155 9.12 8.24 13.84
CA ARG A 155 10.33 8.96 13.46
C ARG A 155 10.62 10.14 14.38
N LEU A 156 9.61 10.98 14.64
CA LEU A 156 9.78 12.28 15.30
C LEU A 156 9.52 12.22 16.82
N GLN A 157 8.54 11.42 17.24
CA GLN A 157 8.08 11.39 18.63
C GLN A 157 8.51 10.13 19.38
N LYS A 158 9.12 9.16 18.69
CA LYS A 158 9.51 7.85 19.26
C LYS A 158 8.30 7.05 19.79
N ILE A 159 7.13 7.26 19.19
CA ILE A 159 5.91 6.48 19.45
C ILE A 159 5.84 5.40 18.38
N SER A 160 6.25 4.19 18.73
CA SER A 160 6.37 3.09 17.78
C SER A 160 5.00 2.65 17.24
N TYR A 161 4.89 2.52 15.94
CA TYR A 161 3.71 1.93 15.28
C TYR A 161 3.61 0.40 15.47
N HIS A 162 4.65 -0.26 15.99
CA HIS A 162 4.58 -1.67 16.39
C HIS A 162 3.85 -1.89 17.72
N LYS A 163 3.35 -0.83 18.36
CA LYS A 163 2.55 -0.88 19.58
C LYS A 163 1.20 -0.22 19.34
N ASP A 164 0.15 -0.85 19.88
CA ASP A 164 -1.19 -0.30 19.80
C ASP A 164 -1.32 0.97 20.65
N ASN A 165 -1.41 2.10 19.98
CA ASN A 165 -1.58 3.43 20.59
C ASN A 165 -3.04 3.91 20.50
N GLY A 166 -4.01 2.98 20.43
CA GLY A 166 -5.45 3.26 20.40
C GLY A 166 -6.07 3.27 19.00
N GLU A 167 -5.25 3.31 17.93
CA GLU A 167 -5.72 3.30 16.54
C GLU A 167 -5.43 1.98 15.82
N GLY A 168 -4.64 1.11 16.43
CA GLY A 168 -4.13 -0.13 15.87
C GLY A 168 -2.61 -0.18 15.89
N TYR A 169 -2.01 -1.09 15.15
CA TYR A 169 -0.55 -1.30 15.14
C TYR A 169 -0.10 -2.19 13.99
N ASP A 170 1.21 -2.18 13.73
CA ASP A 170 1.95 -3.10 12.87
C ASP A 170 2.50 -4.24 13.76
N GLY A 171 1.79 -5.35 13.81
CA GLY A 171 2.18 -6.55 14.57
C GLY A 171 2.45 -7.77 13.68
N TYR A 172 2.28 -7.63 12.37
CA TYR A 172 2.42 -8.71 11.41
C TYR A 172 3.87 -8.86 10.92
N HIS A 173 4.43 -10.07 11.01
CA HIS A 173 5.79 -10.33 10.57
C HIS A 173 5.80 -10.97 9.19
N VAL A 174 6.58 -10.41 8.28
CA VAL A 174 6.71 -10.86 6.90
C VAL A 174 8.06 -11.54 6.64
N GLY A 175 9.16 -10.88 6.97
CA GLY A 175 10.50 -11.40 6.68
C GLY A 175 10.67 -11.65 5.18
N ASN A 176 11.22 -12.83 4.84
CA ASN A 176 11.39 -13.33 3.47
C ASN A 176 10.20 -14.17 2.96
N THR A 177 9.06 -14.15 3.68
CA THR A 177 7.82 -14.84 3.27
C THR A 177 7.01 -14.04 2.28
N ARG A 178 5.86 -14.58 1.86
CA ARG A 178 4.94 -13.84 0.98
C ARG A 178 4.04 -12.86 1.72
N GLY A 179 4.05 -12.88 3.06
CA GLY A 179 3.20 -12.01 3.87
C GLY A 179 1.73 -12.22 3.56
N CYS A 180 1.00 -11.14 3.23
CA CYS A 180 -0.42 -11.17 2.89
C CYS A 180 -0.60 -11.00 1.37
N GLY A 181 -0.49 -12.10 0.60
CA GLY A 181 -0.73 -12.07 -0.84
C GLY A 181 0.46 -11.69 -1.71
N GLY A 182 1.69 -11.76 -1.20
CA GLY A 182 2.89 -11.60 -2.02
C GLY A 182 3.05 -12.76 -3.01
N LEU A 183 3.75 -12.48 -4.13
CA LEU A 183 4.00 -13.44 -5.20
C LEU A 183 5.41 -14.05 -5.14
N GLY A 184 5.52 -15.23 -5.78
CA GLY A 184 6.77 -15.86 -6.16
C GLY A 184 6.55 -16.76 -7.38
N LEU A 185 7.62 -17.20 -8.01
CA LEU A 185 7.56 -18.22 -9.05
C LEU A 185 7.56 -19.60 -8.42
N TRP A 186 6.76 -20.52 -8.94
CA TRP A 186 6.80 -21.93 -8.55
C TRP A 186 7.56 -22.71 -9.62
N MET A 187 8.77 -23.16 -9.28
CA MET A 187 9.68 -23.78 -10.21
C MET A 187 10.26 -25.04 -9.60
N ASP A 188 10.11 -26.18 -10.28
CA ASP A 188 10.68 -27.49 -9.84
C ASP A 188 10.31 -27.83 -8.39
N GLY A 189 9.09 -27.54 -7.97
CA GLY A 189 8.60 -27.79 -6.61
C GLY A 189 9.15 -26.83 -5.55
N LYS A 190 9.70 -25.68 -5.93
CA LYS A 190 10.25 -24.68 -5.03
C LYS A 190 9.70 -23.30 -5.30
N LEU A 191 9.55 -22.54 -4.21
CA LEU A 191 9.24 -21.13 -4.27
C LEU A 191 10.51 -20.33 -4.58
N VAL A 192 10.47 -19.53 -5.64
CA VAL A 192 11.53 -18.58 -6.00
C VAL A 192 10.96 -17.17 -5.85
N THR A 193 11.57 -16.39 -4.97
CA THR A 193 11.10 -15.02 -4.66
C THR A 193 11.97 -13.98 -5.36
N SER A 194 11.40 -12.82 -5.63
CA SER A 194 12.14 -11.59 -5.91
C SER A 194 12.60 -10.95 -4.61
N ASP A 195 13.55 -10.05 -4.71
CA ASP A 195 13.91 -9.12 -3.63
C ASP A 195 12.91 -7.94 -3.61
N THR A 196 13.18 -6.89 -2.82
CA THR A 196 12.37 -5.65 -2.80
C THR A 196 12.14 -5.08 -4.20
N TYR A 197 11.13 -4.27 -4.37
CA TYR A 197 10.85 -3.68 -5.69
C TYR A 197 12.05 -2.85 -6.21
N ILE A 198 12.20 -2.79 -7.54
CA ILE A 198 13.24 -1.99 -8.21
C ILE A 198 12.71 -0.65 -8.72
N ALA A 199 11.40 -0.54 -8.90
CA ALA A 199 10.72 0.68 -9.31
C ALA A 199 9.30 0.69 -8.78
N ALA A 200 8.79 1.88 -8.44
CA ALA A 200 7.41 2.09 -8.04
C ALA A 200 6.88 3.42 -8.60
N GLU A 201 5.59 3.47 -8.89
CA GLU A 201 4.89 4.64 -9.40
C GLU A 201 3.48 4.69 -8.82
N ILE A 202 3.13 5.78 -8.13
CA ILE A 202 1.74 6.04 -7.73
C ILE A 202 0.97 6.54 -8.95
N ILE A 203 -0.06 5.80 -9.37
CA ILE A 203 -0.90 6.16 -10.51
C ILE A 203 -2.02 7.08 -10.06
N TRP A 204 -2.75 6.67 -9.01
CA TRP A 204 -3.85 7.43 -8.42
C TRP A 204 -3.85 7.32 -6.90
N THR A 205 -4.10 8.44 -6.25
CA THR A 205 -4.51 8.49 -4.85
C THR A 205 -5.73 9.42 -4.76
N ARG A 206 -6.89 8.89 -5.16
CA ARG A 206 -8.19 9.56 -5.07
C ARG A 206 -8.93 9.09 -3.82
N PRO A 207 -9.90 9.86 -3.30
CA PRO A 207 -10.61 9.47 -2.09
C PRO A 207 -11.25 8.08 -2.15
N ASP A 208 -11.66 7.63 -3.32
CA ASP A 208 -12.33 6.35 -3.56
C ASP A 208 -11.39 5.20 -3.93
N VAL A 209 -10.15 5.50 -4.39
CA VAL A 209 -9.21 4.48 -4.84
C VAL A 209 -7.76 4.93 -4.75
N ALA A 210 -6.90 4.04 -4.26
CA ALA A 210 -5.44 4.11 -4.38
C ALA A 210 -4.99 3.08 -5.42
N GLU A 211 -4.16 3.50 -6.38
CA GLU A 211 -3.62 2.65 -7.44
C GLU A 211 -2.17 2.98 -7.69
N PHE A 212 -1.33 1.94 -7.73
CA PHE A 212 0.11 2.09 -7.94
C PHE A 212 0.69 0.90 -8.69
N LYS A 213 1.87 1.11 -9.25
CA LYS A 213 2.68 0.06 -9.90
C LYS A 213 3.96 -0.18 -9.13
N THR A 214 4.36 -1.45 -9.09
CA THR A 214 5.68 -1.88 -8.64
C THR A 214 6.30 -2.81 -9.67
N VAL A 215 7.62 -2.79 -9.77
CA VAL A 215 8.38 -3.69 -10.63
C VAL A 215 9.37 -4.47 -9.76
N TYR A 216 9.41 -5.78 -9.93
CA TYR A 216 10.34 -6.66 -9.25
C TYR A 216 11.21 -7.38 -10.26
N GLU A 217 12.45 -7.69 -9.88
CA GLU A 217 13.37 -8.50 -10.67
C GLU A 217 13.54 -9.87 -10.01
N TYR A 218 13.37 -10.94 -10.76
CA TYR A 218 13.56 -12.30 -10.27
C TYR A 218 14.97 -12.81 -10.57
N PRO A 219 15.55 -13.63 -9.65
CA PRO A 219 16.89 -14.18 -9.81
C PRO A 219 16.92 -15.37 -10.79
N VAL A 220 16.09 -15.35 -11.80
CA VAL A 220 15.96 -16.41 -12.82
C VAL A 220 15.95 -15.81 -14.22
N LYS A 221 16.18 -16.67 -15.22
CA LYS A 221 16.11 -16.29 -16.63
C LYS A 221 15.16 -17.20 -17.38
N VAL A 222 14.40 -16.63 -18.30
CA VAL A 222 13.60 -17.35 -19.28
C VAL A 222 14.21 -17.10 -20.65
N GLU A 223 14.63 -18.15 -21.33
CA GLU A 223 15.32 -18.06 -22.64
C GLU A 223 16.55 -17.12 -22.62
N GLY A 224 17.29 -17.12 -21.50
CA GLY A 224 18.45 -16.26 -21.32
C GLY A 224 18.15 -14.80 -20.93
N LYS A 225 16.89 -14.40 -20.89
CA LYS A 225 16.42 -13.04 -20.55
C LYS A 225 16.05 -12.95 -19.08
N THR A 226 16.33 -11.81 -18.47
CA THR A 226 15.92 -11.51 -17.09
C THR A 226 14.41 -11.48 -16.97
N VAL A 227 13.86 -11.94 -15.86
CA VAL A 227 12.43 -11.95 -15.58
C VAL A 227 12.07 -10.78 -14.67
N TYR A 228 11.20 -9.92 -15.15
CA TYR A 228 10.61 -8.85 -14.37
C TYR A 228 9.13 -9.10 -14.16
N GLU A 229 8.65 -8.90 -12.93
CA GLU A 229 7.23 -8.80 -12.62
C GLU A 229 6.80 -7.33 -12.68
N ASN A 230 5.78 -7.03 -13.45
CA ASN A 230 5.14 -5.72 -13.53
C ASN A 230 3.77 -5.81 -12.87
N ARG A 231 3.64 -5.29 -11.67
CA ARG A 231 2.46 -5.41 -10.81
C ARG A 231 1.71 -4.10 -10.73
N LEU A 232 0.41 -4.14 -11.01
CA LEU A 232 -0.56 -3.09 -10.72
C LEU A 232 -1.35 -3.51 -9.48
N THR A 233 -1.36 -2.67 -8.46
CA THR A 233 -2.15 -2.88 -7.22
C THR A 233 -3.16 -1.78 -7.08
N ARG A 234 -4.39 -2.14 -6.67
CA ARG A 234 -5.50 -1.21 -6.46
C ARG A 234 -6.25 -1.54 -5.18
N LEU A 235 -6.50 -0.53 -4.35
CA LEU A 235 -7.33 -0.65 -3.15
C LEU A 235 -8.45 0.39 -3.20
N ARG A 236 -9.71 -0.06 -3.12
CA ARG A 236 -10.89 0.81 -3.13
C ARG A 236 -11.33 1.12 -1.70
N LEU A 237 -11.92 2.28 -1.52
CA LEU A 237 -12.59 2.64 -0.27
C LEU A 237 -13.67 1.60 0.07
N GLY A 238 -13.76 1.20 1.34
CA GLY A 238 -14.72 0.21 1.84
C GLY A 238 -14.34 -1.25 1.64
N GLU A 239 -13.33 -1.56 0.81
CA GLU A 239 -12.89 -2.94 0.57
C GLU A 239 -11.77 -3.36 1.52
N ARG A 240 -11.76 -4.65 1.90
CA ARG A 240 -10.67 -5.24 2.71
C ARG A 240 -9.64 -5.97 1.87
N LEU A 241 -9.98 -6.27 0.62
CA LEU A 241 -9.07 -6.91 -0.32
C LEU A 241 -8.59 -5.89 -1.36
N PHE A 242 -7.27 -5.78 -1.52
CA PHE A 242 -6.71 -5.11 -2.68
C PHE A 242 -6.71 -6.02 -3.91
N GLU A 243 -6.83 -5.43 -5.08
CA GLU A 243 -6.76 -6.10 -6.37
C GLU A 243 -5.32 -6.06 -6.89
N VAL A 244 -4.85 -7.16 -7.44
CA VAL A 244 -3.57 -7.26 -8.15
C VAL A 244 -3.81 -7.74 -9.56
N GLU A 245 -3.19 -7.03 -10.52
CA GLU A 245 -2.98 -7.51 -11.87
C GLU A 245 -1.49 -7.45 -12.16
N THR A 246 -0.89 -8.58 -12.48
CA THR A 246 0.54 -8.66 -12.74
C THR A 246 0.83 -9.51 -13.97
N PHE A 247 1.99 -9.26 -14.59
CA PHE A 247 2.53 -10.06 -15.67
C PHE A 247 4.05 -10.10 -15.60
N PHE A 248 4.62 -11.13 -16.21
CA PHE A 248 6.06 -11.32 -16.30
C PHE A 248 6.55 -10.96 -17.70
N SER A 249 7.72 -10.31 -17.77
CA SER A 249 8.27 -9.77 -19.01
C SER A 249 9.80 -9.77 -19.02
N GLU A 250 10.40 -9.59 -20.19
CA GLU A 250 11.87 -9.43 -20.35
C GLU A 250 12.34 -7.99 -20.10
N THR A 251 11.43 -7.05 -19.93
CA THR A 251 11.73 -5.62 -19.69
C THR A 251 10.97 -5.08 -18.50
N ALA A 252 11.58 -4.17 -17.77
CA ALA A 252 11.01 -3.54 -16.59
C ALA A 252 10.11 -2.33 -16.94
N GLY A 253 8.98 -2.18 -16.28
CA GLY A 253 8.22 -0.94 -16.20
C GLY A 253 7.49 -0.51 -17.48
N ARG A 254 7.55 0.79 -17.78
CA ARG A 254 6.72 1.41 -18.82
C ARG A 254 7.00 0.83 -20.21
N GLY A 255 5.96 0.36 -20.90
CA GLY A 255 6.08 -0.26 -22.22
C GLY A 255 6.42 -1.76 -22.18
N ALA A 256 6.62 -2.34 -21.00
CA ALA A 256 6.78 -3.78 -20.84
C ALA A 256 5.55 -4.53 -21.35
N LYS A 257 5.77 -5.67 -21.98
CA LYS A 257 4.72 -6.56 -22.49
C LYS A 257 4.91 -7.94 -21.85
N PRO A 258 3.83 -8.67 -21.56
CA PRO A 258 3.94 -10.05 -21.12
C PRO A 258 4.82 -10.89 -22.04
N PHE A 259 5.51 -11.89 -21.48
CA PHE A 259 6.06 -12.95 -22.31
C PHE A 259 4.96 -13.56 -23.16
N GLU A 260 5.24 -13.87 -24.41
CA GLU A 260 4.27 -14.56 -25.29
C GLU A 260 3.85 -15.91 -24.68
N LYS A 261 4.80 -16.59 -24.05
CA LYS A 261 4.57 -17.81 -23.26
C LYS A 261 5.46 -17.80 -22.04
N PHE A 262 4.88 -17.55 -20.86
CA PHE A 262 5.62 -17.66 -19.61
C PHE A 262 5.61 -19.11 -19.13
N PRO A 263 6.79 -19.74 -18.92
CA PRO A 263 6.86 -21.19 -18.72
C PRO A 263 6.63 -21.63 -17.27
N HIS A 264 6.56 -20.71 -16.31
CA HIS A 264 6.51 -21.04 -14.90
C HIS A 264 5.11 -20.79 -14.30
N GLU A 265 4.78 -21.60 -13.29
CA GLU A 265 3.65 -21.35 -12.41
C GLU A 265 3.99 -20.24 -11.42
N VAL A 266 2.97 -19.66 -10.83
CA VAL A 266 3.07 -18.57 -9.87
C VAL A 266 2.47 -19.01 -8.55
N ALA A 267 3.19 -18.76 -7.46
CA ALA A 267 2.72 -18.98 -6.10
C ALA A 267 2.27 -17.66 -5.49
N ILE A 268 1.08 -17.63 -4.89
CA ILE A 268 0.58 -16.51 -4.11
C ILE A 268 0.41 -17.01 -2.68
N GLY A 269 0.96 -16.29 -1.70
CA GLY A 269 1.10 -16.83 -0.35
C GLY A 269 0.52 -15.98 0.76
N LEU A 270 0.20 -16.68 1.85
CA LEU A 270 -0.10 -16.11 3.16
C LEU A 270 0.89 -16.70 4.17
N VAL A 271 1.40 -15.87 5.08
CA VAL A 271 2.27 -16.33 6.16
C VAL A 271 1.48 -16.54 7.44
N THR A 272 1.88 -17.50 8.25
CA THR A 272 1.37 -17.70 9.60
C THR A 272 2.31 -17.04 10.63
N GLN A 273 1.75 -16.49 11.70
CA GLN A 273 2.49 -15.83 12.79
C GLN A 273 2.75 -16.77 13.96
N ASN A 274 1.98 -17.86 14.08
CA ASN A 274 2.08 -18.78 15.21
C ASN A 274 1.55 -20.20 14.87
N GLN A 275 1.79 -21.16 15.79
CA GLN A 275 1.37 -22.56 15.62
C GLN A 275 -0.16 -22.79 15.67
N GLY A 276 -0.92 -21.82 16.17
CA GLY A 276 -2.38 -21.93 16.27
C GLY A 276 -3.11 -21.42 15.04
N ALA A 277 -2.40 -21.13 13.97
CA ALA A 277 -3.01 -20.65 12.73
C ALA A 277 -3.84 -21.74 12.05
N GLU A 278 -5.08 -21.41 11.71
CA GLU A 278 -5.99 -22.27 10.93
C GLU A 278 -5.84 -21.91 9.45
N VAL A 279 -5.33 -22.84 8.65
CA VAL A 279 -5.16 -22.69 7.20
C VAL A 279 -6.29 -23.41 6.48
N ASN A 280 -6.97 -22.73 5.58
CA ASN A 280 -8.03 -23.33 4.75
C ASN A 280 -7.79 -23.09 3.27
N PHE A 281 -7.88 -24.16 2.49
CA PHE A 281 -7.82 -24.14 1.03
C PHE A 281 -9.22 -24.40 0.47
N LEU A 282 -9.89 -23.34 0.05
CA LEU A 282 -11.28 -23.32 -0.38
C LEU A 282 -11.36 -23.25 -1.90
N ARG A 283 -11.00 -24.34 -2.57
CA ARG A 283 -10.85 -24.42 -4.04
C ARG A 283 -12.09 -23.96 -4.79
N GLU A 284 -13.29 -24.37 -4.35
CA GLU A 284 -14.56 -24.00 -5.01
C GLU A 284 -14.82 -22.48 -4.93
N LEU A 285 -14.30 -21.83 -3.90
CA LEU A 285 -14.37 -20.38 -3.74
C LEU A 285 -13.22 -19.65 -4.43
N GLY A 286 -12.16 -20.38 -4.80
CA GLY A 286 -10.90 -19.80 -5.26
C GLY A 286 -10.12 -19.11 -4.14
N ALA A 287 -10.29 -19.54 -2.89
CA ALA A 287 -9.71 -18.84 -1.74
C ALA A 287 -8.70 -19.70 -0.96
N VAL A 288 -7.66 -19.02 -0.45
CA VAL A 288 -6.81 -19.50 0.65
C VAL A 288 -6.98 -18.52 1.80
N THR A 289 -7.14 -19.04 3.02
CA THR A 289 -7.26 -18.23 4.23
C THR A 289 -6.34 -18.72 5.32
N VAL A 290 -5.84 -17.79 6.11
CA VAL A 290 -5.16 -18.06 7.39
C VAL A 290 -5.89 -17.27 8.46
N TYR A 291 -6.34 -17.94 9.51
CA TYR A 291 -6.93 -17.29 10.68
C TYR A 291 -6.14 -17.64 11.94
N GLU A 292 -5.77 -16.64 12.71
CA GLU A 292 -4.95 -16.80 13.88
C GLU A 292 -5.19 -15.71 14.93
N GLN A 293 -4.66 -15.89 16.14
CA GLN A 293 -4.69 -14.88 17.19
C GLN A 293 -3.38 -14.10 17.20
N MET A 294 -3.48 -12.78 17.06
CA MET A 294 -2.37 -11.85 17.19
C MET A 294 -2.67 -10.87 18.35
N ASP A 295 -1.89 -10.95 19.41
CA ASP A 295 -2.07 -10.18 20.66
C ASP A 295 -3.50 -10.24 21.22
N GLY A 296 -4.09 -11.44 21.22
CA GLY A 296 -5.43 -11.70 21.73
C GLY A 296 -6.56 -11.17 20.85
N LYS A 297 -6.27 -10.82 19.61
CA LYS A 297 -7.25 -10.43 18.60
C LYS A 297 -7.18 -11.37 17.40
N GLY A 298 -8.33 -11.75 16.83
CA GLY A 298 -8.38 -12.54 15.61
C GLY A 298 -7.88 -11.75 14.40
N LEU A 299 -6.97 -12.34 13.65
CA LEU A 299 -6.50 -11.85 12.37
C LEU A 299 -6.79 -12.91 11.30
N GLY A 300 -7.59 -12.57 10.32
CA GLY A 300 -7.83 -13.40 9.14
C GLY A 300 -7.20 -12.77 7.92
N THR A 301 -6.24 -13.45 7.28
CA THR A 301 -5.70 -13.04 5.97
C THR A 301 -6.27 -13.94 4.87
N ALA A 302 -6.40 -13.41 3.65
CA ALA A 302 -6.97 -14.14 2.53
C ALA A 302 -6.32 -13.79 1.19
N VAL A 303 -6.27 -14.79 0.32
CA VAL A 303 -6.06 -14.65 -1.13
C VAL A 303 -7.31 -15.19 -1.84
N LEU A 304 -7.76 -14.48 -2.86
CA LEU A 304 -8.93 -14.87 -3.68
C LEU A 304 -8.57 -14.70 -5.16
N LEU A 305 -8.78 -15.75 -5.94
CA LEU A 305 -8.55 -15.80 -7.39
C LEU A 305 -9.67 -16.58 -8.08
N PRO A 306 -9.85 -16.49 -9.41
CA PRO A 306 -10.83 -17.30 -10.13
C PRO A 306 -10.63 -18.79 -9.83
N PRO A 307 -11.70 -19.56 -9.50
CA PRO A 307 -11.57 -20.97 -9.11
C PRO A 307 -10.92 -21.88 -10.17
N ASP A 308 -11.07 -21.56 -11.44
CA ASP A 308 -10.45 -22.28 -12.57
C ASP A 308 -8.94 -22.03 -12.67
N LEU A 309 -8.44 -20.98 -12.06
CA LEU A 309 -7.01 -20.67 -11.94
C LEU A 309 -6.39 -21.18 -10.63
N PHE A 310 -7.17 -21.79 -9.75
CA PHE A 310 -6.70 -22.42 -8.52
C PHE A 310 -6.17 -23.84 -8.84
N LEU A 311 -4.91 -23.94 -9.26
CA LEU A 311 -4.33 -25.19 -9.78
C LEU A 311 -3.98 -26.18 -8.67
N ASN A 312 -3.22 -25.74 -7.68
CA ASN A 312 -2.70 -26.55 -6.59
C ASN A 312 -2.49 -25.71 -5.34
N THR A 313 -2.20 -26.36 -4.23
CA THR A 313 -1.87 -25.74 -2.95
C THR A 313 -0.59 -26.37 -2.38
N VAL A 314 0.18 -25.57 -1.67
CA VAL A 314 1.40 -25.99 -0.99
C VAL A 314 1.47 -25.31 0.37
N GLU A 315 1.80 -26.09 1.39
CA GLU A 315 2.19 -25.57 2.69
C GLU A 315 3.71 -25.68 2.83
N LEU A 316 4.37 -24.55 3.04
CA LEU A 316 5.78 -24.52 3.42
C LEU A 316 5.85 -24.53 4.95
N PRO A 317 6.69 -25.42 5.53
CA PRO A 317 6.78 -25.55 6.98
C PRO A 317 7.34 -24.29 7.62
N ALA A 318 7.02 -24.11 8.89
CA ALA A 318 7.60 -23.06 9.70
C ALA A 318 9.13 -23.21 9.83
N GLU A 319 9.81 -22.09 9.88
CA GLU A 319 11.28 -22.06 10.06
C GLU A 319 11.67 -22.38 11.50
N ASP A 320 10.79 -22.13 12.47
CA ASP A 320 11.04 -22.35 13.88
C ASP A 320 9.95 -23.22 14.57
N LYS A 321 10.23 -23.64 15.82
CA LYS A 321 9.32 -24.44 16.62
C LYS A 321 8.08 -23.64 17.10
N ALA A 322 8.09 -22.33 17.00
CA ALA A 322 6.95 -21.49 17.36
C ALA A 322 5.89 -21.40 16.27
N GLY A 323 6.14 -22.00 15.09
CA GLY A 323 5.25 -22.01 13.95
C GLY A 323 5.30 -20.72 13.13
N LYS A 324 6.28 -19.87 13.36
CA LYS A 324 6.47 -18.63 12.59
C LYS A 324 6.96 -18.94 11.19
N ASN A 325 6.53 -18.10 10.26
CA ASN A 325 6.94 -18.11 8.86
C ASN A 325 6.53 -19.36 8.08
N ALA A 326 5.60 -20.19 8.59
CA ALA A 326 4.95 -21.17 7.72
C ALA A 326 4.11 -20.42 6.69
N GLN A 327 4.01 -20.97 5.49
CA GLN A 327 3.29 -20.29 4.40
C GLN A 327 2.27 -21.22 3.76
N ALA A 328 1.06 -20.69 3.56
CA ALA A 328 0.02 -21.31 2.76
C ALA A 328 0.04 -20.70 1.36
N LEU A 329 0.35 -21.49 0.34
CA LEU A 329 0.49 -21.04 -1.03
C LEU A 329 -0.64 -21.61 -1.89
N VAL A 330 -1.21 -20.77 -2.75
CA VAL A 330 -1.97 -21.24 -3.91
C VAL A 330 -1.07 -21.12 -5.15
N ILE A 331 -1.05 -22.18 -5.93
CA ILE A 331 -0.34 -22.23 -7.21
C ILE A 331 -1.34 -21.94 -8.33
N THR A 332 -0.96 -21.00 -9.18
CA THR A 332 -1.73 -20.53 -10.33
C THR A 332 -0.81 -20.39 -11.55
N ARG A 333 -1.38 -19.95 -12.65
CA ARG A 333 -0.63 -19.61 -13.88
C ARG A 333 -1.18 -18.35 -14.52
N PRO A 334 -0.42 -17.66 -15.36
CA PRO A 334 -0.94 -16.59 -16.18
C PRO A 334 -2.13 -17.08 -17.04
N ASP A 335 -3.10 -16.19 -17.22
CA ASP A 335 -4.23 -16.38 -18.12
C ASP A 335 -3.80 -16.32 -19.60
N ALA A 336 -4.78 -16.37 -20.52
CA ALA A 336 -4.53 -16.32 -21.95
C ALA A 336 -3.83 -15.02 -22.42
N ASP A 337 -3.96 -13.94 -21.65
CA ASP A 337 -3.32 -12.64 -21.91
C ASP A 337 -1.94 -12.52 -21.23
N GLY A 338 -1.44 -13.61 -20.62
CA GLY A 338 -0.18 -13.65 -19.90
C GLY A 338 -0.22 -12.93 -18.54
N ARG A 339 -1.40 -12.78 -17.95
CA ARG A 339 -1.61 -12.05 -16.68
C ARG A 339 -2.03 -12.96 -15.56
N VAL A 340 -1.65 -12.58 -14.34
CA VAL A 340 -2.17 -13.16 -13.10
C VAL A 340 -3.01 -12.10 -12.40
N LYS A 341 -4.26 -12.44 -12.09
CA LYS A 341 -5.20 -11.55 -11.40
C LYS A 341 -5.70 -12.23 -10.12
N TYR A 342 -5.62 -11.53 -9.02
CA TYR A 342 -6.12 -12.00 -7.74
C TYR A 342 -6.46 -10.82 -6.83
N ARG A 343 -7.09 -11.13 -5.70
CA ARG A 343 -7.29 -10.19 -4.59
C ARG A 343 -6.68 -10.75 -3.34
N ALA A 344 -6.14 -9.90 -2.47
CA ALA A 344 -5.62 -10.30 -1.17
C ALA A 344 -5.87 -9.21 -0.13
N GLY A 345 -5.89 -9.59 1.13
CA GLY A 345 -6.08 -8.66 2.22
C GLY A 345 -6.44 -9.35 3.52
N PHE A 346 -6.99 -8.59 4.45
CA PHE A 346 -7.23 -9.11 5.79
C PHE A 346 -8.46 -8.51 6.48
N ALA A 347 -8.87 -9.17 7.55
CA ALA A 347 -9.78 -8.67 8.57
C ALA A 347 -9.14 -8.85 9.95
N TRP A 348 -9.25 -7.84 10.80
CA TRP A 348 -8.72 -7.86 12.16
C TRP A 348 -9.84 -7.58 13.17
N SER A 349 -10.08 -8.51 14.11
CA SER A 349 -11.19 -8.38 15.04
C SER A 349 -11.11 -7.15 15.95
N GLY A 350 -9.93 -6.50 16.02
CA GLY A 350 -9.73 -5.27 16.78
C GLY A 350 -10.40 -4.04 16.21
N ASP A 351 -10.88 -4.08 14.94
CA ASP A 351 -11.68 -3.00 14.35
C ASP A 351 -13.19 -3.11 14.66
N GLY A 352 -13.63 -4.29 15.13
CA GLY A 352 -15.00 -4.54 15.56
C GLY A 352 -16.01 -4.85 14.43
N GLU A 353 -15.57 -4.93 13.16
CA GLU A 353 -16.48 -5.19 12.04
C GLU A 353 -16.56 -6.67 11.63
N ILE A 354 -15.41 -7.32 11.51
CA ILE A 354 -15.29 -8.76 11.26
C ILE A 354 -14.52 -9.34 12.43
N THR A 355 -15.21 -10.03 13.31
CA THR A 355 -14.69 -10.43 14.61
C THR A 355 -14.40 -11.92 14.72
N THR A 356 -14.93 -12.73 13.81
CA THR A 356 -14.78 -14.18 13.76
C THR A 356 -14.31 -14.68 12.40
N ALA A 357 -13.78 -15.90 12.37
CA ALA A 357 -13.40 -16.58 11.12
C ALA A 357 -14.61 -16.78 10.18
N ASP A 358 -15.78 -17.13 10.74
CA ASP A 358 -17.00 -17.34 9.96
C ASP A 358 -17.51 -16.08 9.27
N GLU A 359 -17.48 -14.93 9.97
CA GLU A 359 -17.81 -13.62 9.36
C GLU A 359 -16.81 -13.26 8.25
N GLY A 360 -15.53 -13.57 8.44
CA GLY A 360 -14.50 -13.40 7.40
C GLY A 360 -14.79 -14.27 6.17
N LEU A 361 -15.17 -15.52 6.37
CA LEU A 361 -15.53 -16.43 5.29
C LEU A 361 -16.80 -15.97 4.56
N GLU A 362 -17.79 -15.45 5.27
CA GLU A 362 -18.98 -14.87 4.66
C GLU A 362 -18.65 -13.64 3.80
N TYR A 363 -17.76 -12.78 4.29
CA TYR A 363 -17.23 -11.66 3.50
C TYR A 363 -16.58 -12.16 2.19
N LEU A 364 -15.71 -13.18 2.27
CA LEU A 364 -15.04 -13.74 1.08
C LEU A 364 -16.03 -14.35 0.09
N ARG A 365 -17.07 -15.04 0.53
CA ARG A 365 -18.14 -15.56 -0.34
C ARG A 365 -18.84 -14.42 -1.12
N LYS A 366 -19.14 -13.31 -0.46
CA LYS A 366 -19.70 -12.12 -1.11
C LYS A 366 -18.74 -11.50 -2.12
N GLN A 367 -17.44 -11.53 -1.82
CA GLN A 367 -16.41 -11.03 -2.73
C GLN A 367 -16.21 -11.93 -3.95
N ALA A 368 -16.27 -13.25 -3.79
CA ALA A 368 -16.12 -14.21 -4.90
C ALA A 368 -17.28 -14.15 -5.90
N ALA A 369 -18.46 -13.72 -5.46
CA ALA A 369 -19.65 -13.59 -6.31
C ALA A 369 -19.66 -12.29 -7.16
N ARG A 370 -18.72 -11.39 -6.99
CA ARG A 370 -18.55 -10.14 -7.75
C ARG A 370 -17.58 -10.35 -8.92
#